data_2b2e4f60c4a6d2b3087ed9b8a0156c35
#
_entry.id   2b2e4f60c4a6d2b3087ed9b8a0156c35
#
_cell.length_a   1.000
_cell.length_b   1.000
_cell.length_c   1.000
_cell.angle_alpha   90.00
_cell.angle_beta   90.00
_cell.angle_gamma   90.00
#
_symmetry.space_group_name_H-M   'P 1'
#
loop_
_entity.id
_entity.type
_entity.pdbx_description
1 polymer ?
#
loop_
_entity_poly.entity_id
_entity_poly.type
_entity_poly.pdbx_seq_one_letter_code
_entity_poly.pdbx_strand_id
1 'polypeptide(L)'
;MSTTQVKSNLAKLLATENLTVEHRKVATASFNVETRVLYLPIWDEISNNVYDLLVGHEVGHAVYTPREFNSDNTGVPQSFLNVVEDARIERKMKLKYPGLVKSFYSGYKELNSRDFFEISDIDLEEMNFIDRINLYFKIGLHDVSTIIP
;
A
#
# COMPACT_ATOMS: atom_id res chain seq x y z
N MET A 1 24.55 7.58 -5.74
CA MET A 1 23.20 8.02 -5.34
C MET A 1 22.75 7.14 -4.18
N SER A 2 22.26 7.73 -3.10
CA SER A 2 21.78 6.96 -1.96
C SER A 2 20.50 6.21 -2.32
N THR A 3 20.19 5.11 -1.61
CA THR A 3 18.92 4.37 -1.79
C THR A 3 17.72 5.29 -1.61
N THR A 4 17.78 6.19 -0.63
CA THR A 4 16.76 7.21 -0.36
C THR A 4 16.50 8.10 -1.57
N GLN A 5 17.57 8.57 -2.23
CA GLN A 5 17.45 9.41 -3.42
C GLN A 5 16.85 8.66 -4.60
N VAL A 6 17.23 7.40 -4.78
CA VAL A 6 16.68 6.53 -5.84
C VAL A 6 15.17 6.34 -5.65
N LYS A 7 14.72 6.06 -4.42
CA LYS A 7 13.29 5.87 -4.13
C LYS A 7 12.48 7.16 -4.26
N SER A 8 13.06 8.31 -3.87
CA SER A 8 12.44 9.62 -4.10
C SER A 8 12.27 9.92 -5.59
N ASN A 9 13.27 9.63 -6.39
CA ASN A 9 13.20 9.80 -7.85
C ASN A 9 12.17 8.85 -8.47
N LEU A 10 12.11 7.59 -8.02
CA LEU A 10 11.11 6.62 -8.48
C LEU A 10 9.70 7.12 -8.20
N ALA A 11 9.42 7.62 -7.00
CA ALA A 11 8.11 8.16 -6.64
C ALA A 11 7.69 9.31 -7.58
N LYS A 12 8.58 10.26 -7.84
CA LYS A 12 8.32 11.40 -8.73
C LYS A 12 8.08 10.97 -10.17
N LEU A 13 8.84 10.01 -10.67
CA LEU A 13 8.67 9.48 -12.03
C LEU A 13 7.34 8.73 -12.19
N LEU A 14 6.99 7.88 -11.26
CA LEU A 14 5.73 7.13 -11.30
C LEU A 14 4.51 8.04 -11.16
N ALA A 15 4.59 9.06 -10.32
CA ALA A 15 3.51 10.02 -10.11
C ALA A 15 3.36 11.00 -11.27
N THR A 16 4.38 11.16 -12.11
CA THR A 16 4.45 12.20 -13.16
C THR A 16 4.30 13.62 -12.61
N GLU A 17 4.65 13.83 -11.35
CA GLU A 17 4.68 15.11 -10.67
C GLU A 17 5.87 15.21 -9.72
N ASN A 18 6.25 16.42 -9.36
CA ASN A 18 7.36 16.66 -8.43
C ASN A 18 6.86 16.62 -6.97
N LEU A 19 6.55 15.42 -6.48
CA LEU A 19 6.14 15.21 -5.09
C LEU A 19 7.24 15.62 -4.11
N THR A 20 6.84 16.09 -2.93
CA THR A 20 7.73 16.15 -1.79
C THR A 20 7.83 14.77 -1.16
N VAL A 21 9.03 14.21 -1.07
CA VAL A 21 9.26 12.89 -0.48
C VAL A 21 10.10 13.06 0.79
N GLU A 22 9.53 12.61 1.91
CA GLU A 22 10.19 12.65 3.20
C GLU A 22 10.38 11.24 3.77
N HIS A 23 11.60 10.94 4.19
CA HIS A 23 11.91 9.70 4.92
C HIS A 23 11.86 9.98 6.41
N ARG A 24 11.01 9.26 7.13
CA ARG A 24 10.76 9.46 8.57
C ARG A 24 10.71 8.13 9.32
N LYS A 25 10.94 8.18 10.63
CA LYS A 25 10.68 7.05 11.53
C LYS A 25 9.17 6.93 11.76
N VAL A 26 8.49 6.28 10.86
CA VAL A 26 7.04 6.01 10.89
C VAL A 26 6.79 4.51 10.74
N ALA A 27 5.63 4.04 11.18
CA ALA A 27 5.27 2.62 11.14
C ALA A 27 5.06 2.10 9.71
N THR A 28 4.56 2.95 8.81
CA THR A 28 4.29 2.62 7.42
C THR A 28 4.40 3.87 6.53
N ALA A 29 4.39 3.67 5.21
CA ALA A 29 4.28 4.77 4.27
C ALA A 29 2.89 5.42 4.33
N SER A 30 2.82 6.67 3.93
CA SER A 30 1.56 7.40 3.75
C SER A 30 1.71 8.55 2.76
N PHE A 31 0.60 8.93 2.13
CA PHE A 31 0.56 10.06 1.22
C PHE A 31 -0.54 11.04 1.62
N ASN A 32 -0.19 12.31 1.72
CA ASN A 32 -1.15 13.37 1.96
C ASN A 32 -1.61 13.95 0.63
N VAL A 33 -2.88 13.73 0.27
CA VAL A 33 -3.45 14.15 -1.02
C VAL A 33 -3.61 15.67 -1.15
N GLU A 34 -3.66 16.40 -0.04
CA GLU A 34 -3.78 17.86 -0.03
C GLU A 34 -2.43 18.54 -0.15
N THR A 35 -1.47 18.14 0.69
CA THR A 35 -0.13 18.74 0.72
C THR A 35 0.82 18.16 -0.30
N ARG A 36 0.47 17.03 -0.93
CA ARG A 36 1.27 16.30 -1.92
C ARG A 36 2.62 15.84 -1.36
N VAL A 37 2.63 15.43 -0.09
CA VAL A 37 3.80 14.90 0.60
C VAL A 37 3.68 13.38 0.75
N LEU A 38 4.70 12.68 0.26
CA LEU A 38 4.88 11.23 0.46
C LEU A 38 5.82 11.00 1.62
N TYR A 39 5.36 10.29 2.63
CA TYR A 39 6.16 9.83 3.76
C TYR A 39 6.56 8.38 3.56
N LEU A 40 7.86 8.10 3.56
CA LEU A 40 8.41 6.74 3.49
C LEU A 40 9.10 6.39 4.82
N PRO A 41 8.89 5.17 5.32
CA PRO A 41 9.52 4.77 6.57
C PRO A 41 11.03 4.58 6.40
N ILE A 42 11.75 4.85 7.50
CA ILE A 42 13.15 4.45 7.64
C ILE A 42 13.14 3.13 8.41
N TRP A 43 13.19 2.03 7.70
CA TRP A 43 13.26 0.69 8.28
C TRP A 43 14.62 0.07 8.04
N ASP A 44 15.11 -0.64 9.06
CA ASP A 44 16.29 -1.45 8.91
C ASP A 44 15.98 -2.74 8.13
N GLU A 45 16.92 -3.16 7.27
CA GLU A 45 16.86 -4.44 6.55
C GLU A 45 15.60 -4.64 5.67
N ILE A 46 15.11 -3.60 5.03
CA ILE A 46 13.99 -3.68 4.11
C ILE A 46 14.49 -3.98 2.68
N SER A 47 13.82 -4.89 1.99
CA SER A 47 14.14 -5.21 0.59
C SER A 47 13.71 -4.12 -0.38
N ASN A 48 14.31 -4.13 -1.57
CA ASN A 48 13.87 -3.26 -2.66
C ASN A 48 12.41 -3.53 -3.07
N ASN A 49 11.96 -4.79 -3.02
CA ASN A 49 10.57 -5.12 -3.36
C ASN A 49 9.57 -4.46 -2.40
N VAL A 50 9.87 -4.44 -1.10
CA VAL A 50 9.01 -3.76 -0.13
C VAL A 50 9.02 -2.25 -0.33
N TYR A 51 10.19 -1.64 -0.58
CA TYR A 51 10.25 -0.20 -0.89
C TYR A 51 9.47 0.14 -2.16
N ASP A 52 9.62 -0.65 -3.21
CA ASP A 52 8.91 -0.42 -4.47
C ASP A 52 7.41 -0.62 -4.31
N LEU A 53 6.98 -1.60 -3.49
CA LEU A 53 5.59 -1.76 -3.07
C LEU A 53 5.07 -0.50 -2.39
N LEU A 54 5.76 -0.01 -1.36
CA LEU A 54 5.33 1.17 -0.60
C LEU A 54 5.25 2.41 -1.49
N VAL A 55 6.27 2.65 -2.31
CA VAL A 55 6.27 3.76 -3.27
C VAL A 55 5.13 3.61 -4.27
N GLY A 56 4.97 2.43 -4.88
CA GLY A 56 3.93 2.18 -5.87
C GLY A 56 2.52 2.34 -5.30
N HIS A 57 2.29 1.88 -4.08
CA HIS A 57 1.02 2.01 -3.38
C HIS A 57 0.68 3.49 -3.13
N GLU A 58 1.59 4.23 -2.50
CA GLU A 58 1.33 5.64 -2.16
C GLU A 58 1.27 6.55 -3.39
N VAL A 59 2.06 6.27 -4.41
CA VAL A 59 1.93 6.95 -5.71
C VAL A 59 0.59 6.64 -6.35
N GLY A 60 0.06 5.43 -6.19
CA GLY A 60 -1.29 5.09 -6.61
C GLY A 60 -2.34 6.02 -6.01
N HIS A 61 -2.24 6.31 -4.72
CA HIS A 61 -3.09 7.32 -4.07
C HIS A 61 -2.87 8.73 -4.63
N ALA A 62 -1.61 9.10 -4.86
CA ALA A 62 -1.28 10.42 -5.43
C ALA A 62 -1.92 10.65 -6.80
N VAL A 63 -1.93 9.60 -7.65
CA VAL A 63 -2.41 9.68 -9.03
C VAL A 63 -3.92 9.47 -9.14
N TYR A 64 -4.49 8.57 -8.34
CA TYR A 64 -5.84 8.05 -8.56
C TYR A 64 -6.84 8.35 -7.45
N THR A 65 -6.41 8.64 -6.22
CA THR A 65 -7.34 8.92 -5.12
C THR A 65 -7.82 10.37 -5.17
N PRO A 66 -9.13 10.62 -5.24
CA PRO A 66 -9.66 11.98 -5.21
C PRO A 66 -9.34 12.70 -3.90
N ARG A 67 -9.16 14.01 -3.94
CA ARG A 67 -8.94 14.83 -2.72
C ARG A 67 -10.12 14.75 -1.74
N GLU A 68 -11.32 14.59 -2.26
CA GLU A 68 -12.58 14.53 -1.50
C GLU A 68 -12.96 13.10 -1.10
N PHE A 69 -11.99 12.21 -1.05
CA PHE A 69 -12.19 10.81 -0.68
C PHE A 69 -12.35 10.66 0.83
N ASN A 70 -13.62 10.62 1.29
CA ASN A 70 -13.94 10.46 2.71
C ASN A 70 -15.34 9.85 2.91
N SER A 71 -15.61 9.40 4.13
CA SER A 71 -16.89 8.78 4.52
C SER A 71 -18.06 9.75 4.47
N ASP A 72 -17.83 11.04 4.69
CA ASP A 72 -18.90 12.05 4.72
C ASP A 72 -19.58 12.19 3.35
N ASN A 73 -18.80 12.05 2.28
CA ASN A 73 -19.33 12.15 0.91
C ASN A 73 -19.99 10.86 0.40
N THR A 74 -19.72 9.72 1.02
CA THR A 74 -20.17 8.42 0.51
C THR A 74 -21.18 7.72 1.41
N GLY A 75 -21.25 8.05 2.69
CA GLY A 75 -22.04 7.33 3.69
C GLY A 75 -21.48 5.94 4.04
N VAL A 76 -20.31 5.59 3.54
CA VAL A 76 -19.63 4.31 3.81
C VAL A 76 -18.52 4.53 4.86
N PRO A 77 -18.36 3.62 5.84
CA PRO A 77 -17.28 3.74 6.81
C PRO A 77 -15.90 3.91 6.17
N GLN A 78 -15.07 4.81 6.69
CA GLN A 78 -13.76 5.12 6.12
C GLN A 78 -12.86 3.89 6.01
N SER A 79 -12.92 2.95 6.97
CA SER A 79 -12.15 1.70 6.92
C SER A 79 -12.48 0.84 5.70
N PHE A 80 -13.77 0.78 5.32
CA PHE A 80 -14.20 0.07 4.11
C PHE A 80 -13.73 0.78 2.85
N LEU A 81 -13.87 2.10 2.82
CA LEU A 81 -13.39 2.91 1.69
C LEU A 81 -11.89 2.72 1.47
N ASN A 82 -11.10 2.72 2.53
CA ASN A 82 -9.65 2.55 2.45
C ASN A 82 -9.28 1.20 1.83
N VAL A 83 -9.90 0.11 2.25
CA VAL A 83 -9.62 -1.23 1.71
C VAL A 83 -9.96 -1.32 0.23
N VAL A 84 -11.13 -0.83 -0.17
CA VAL A 84 -11.57 -0.85 -1.58
C VAL A 84 -10.70 0.06 -2.44
N GLU A 85 -10.35 1.24 -1.92
CA GLU A 85 -9.48 2.19 -2.63
C GLU A 85 -8.07 1.64 -2.82
N ASP A 86 -7.49 1.01 -1.79
CA ASP A 86 -6.20 0.33 -1.91
C ASP A 86 -6.21 -0.69 -3.05
N ALA A 87 -7.22 -1.56 -3.08
CA ALA A 87 -7.36 -2.56 -4.15
C ALA A 87 -7.50 -1.89 -5.53
N ARG A 88 -8.28 -0.81 -5.61
CA ARG A 88 -8.51 -0.08 -6.86
C ARG A 88 -7.23 0.57 -7.37
N ILE A 89 -6.51 1.31 -6.53
CA ILE A 89 -5.30 2.03 -6.96
C ILE A 89 -4.16 1.07 -7.30
N GLU A 90 -4.01 0.00 -6.54
CA GLU A 90 -2.98 -1.01 -6.82
C GLU A 90 -3.24 -1.71 -8.15
N ARG A 91 -4.49 -2.06 -8.46
CA ARG A 91 -4.85 -2.61 -9.77
C ARG A 91 -4.49 -1.65 -10.90
N LYS A 92 -4.80 -0.37 -10.76
CA LYS A 92 -4.47 0.65 -11.75
C LYS A 92 -2.97 0.82 -11.93
N MET A 93 -2.22 0.83 -10.84
CA MET A 93 -0.75 0.92 -10.88
C MET A 93 -0.11 -0.28 -11.57
N LYS A 94 -0.59 -1.50 -11.29
CA LYS A 94 -0.11 -2.73 -11.94
C LYS A 94 -0.40 -2.76 -13.43
N LEU A 95 -1.56 -2.24 -13.86
CA LEU A 95 -1.91 -2.12 -15.28
C LEU A 95 -1.05 -1.08 -15.99
N LYS A 96 -0.80 0.06 -15.35
CA LYS A 96 0.02 1.13 -15.91
C LYS A 96 1.51 0.80 -15.91
N TYR A 97 1.97 0.14 -14.87
CA TYR A 97 3.37 -0.24 -14.66
C TYR A 97 3.49 -1.74 -14.36
N PRO A 98 3.48 -2.61 -15.39
CA PRO A 98 3.49 -4.07 -15.19
C PRO A 98 4.67 -4.59 -14.36
N GLY A 99 5.79 -3.88 -14.35
CA GLY A 99 6.94 -4.21 -13.50
C GLY A 99 6.65 -4.18 -11.99
N LEU A 100 5.64 -3.43 -11.56
CA LEU A 100 5.21 -3.37 -10.17
C LEU A 100 4.51 -4.66 -9.70
N VAL A 101 3.97 -5.48 -10.59
CA VAL A 101 3.28 -6.74 -10.22
C VAL A 101 4.18 -7.61 -9.36
N LYS A 102 5.44 -7.79 -9.79
CA LYS A 102 6.43 -8.56 -9.03
C LYS A 102 6.74 -7.91 -7.68
N SER A 103 6.92 -6.60 -7.64
CA SER A 103 7.24 -5.86 -6.42
C SER A 103 6.09 -5.93 -5.41
N PHE A 104 4.85 -5.79 -5.86
CA PHE A 104 3.67 -5.96 -5.01
C PHE A 104 3.57 -7.37 -4.45
N TYR A 105 3.68 -8.38 -5.29
CA TYR A 105 3.62 -9.78 -4.86
C TYR A 105 4.73 -10.11 -3.84
N SER A 106 5.97 -9.85 -4.20
CA SER A 106 7.12 -10.17 -3.35
C SER A 106 7.17 -9.29 -2.10
N GLY A 107 6.81 -8.02 -2.22
CA GLY A 107 6.77 -7.08 -1.11
C GLY A 107 5.71 -7.46 -0.06
N TYR A 108 4.50 -7.78 -0.46
CA TYR A 108 3.46 -8.24 0.47
C TYR A 108 3.80 -9.58 1.11
N LYS A 109 4.40 -10.51 0.36
CA LYS A 109 4.89 -11.78 0.91
C LYS A 109 5.94 -11.56 2.00
N GLU A 110 6.88 -10.66 1.77
CA GLU A 110 7.90 -10.29 2.78
C GLU A 110 7.27 -9.62 4.00
N LEU A 111 6.36 -8.66 3.81
CA LEU A 111 5.64 -7.99 4.91
C LEU A 111 4.85 -9.00 5.75
N ASN A 112 4.16 -9.93 5.10
CA ASN A 112 3.43 -10.99 5.82
C ASN A 112 4.37 -11.91 6.59
N SER A 113 5.54 -12.24 6.06
CA SER A 113 6.55 -13.06 6.77
C SER A 113 7.11 -12.36 8.01
N ARG A 114 7.07 -11.04 8.07
CA ARG A 114 7.44 -10.21 9.22
C ARG A 114 6.27 -9.89 10.16
N ASP A 115 5.12 -10.53 9.92
CA ASP A 115 3.88 -10.26 10.67
C ASP A 115 3.45 -8.78 10.67
N PHE A 116 3.68 -8.09 9.56
CA PHE A 116 3.28 -6.68 9.37
C PHE A 116 1.78 -6.47 9.58
N PHE A 117 0.96 -7.46 9.21
CA PHE A 117 -0.49 -7.42 9.37
C PHE A 117 -0.97 -7.88 10.76
N GLU A 118 -0.05 -8.27 11.64
CA GLU A 118 -0.33 -8.70 13.02
C GLU A 118 -1.34 -9.85 13.13
N ILE A 119 -1.24 -10.82 12.21
CA ILE A 119 -2.19 -11.94 12.10
C ILE A 119 -1.65 -13.30 12.59
N SER A 120 -0.39 -13.38 13.00
CA SER A 120 0.25 -14.65 13.41
C SER A 120 -0.46 -15.35 14.55
N ASP A 121 -1.05 -14.60 15.49
CA ASP A 121 -1.74 -15.09 16.69
C ASP A 121 -3.26 -14.88 16.63
N ILE A 122 -3.81 -14.49 15.49
CA ILE A 122 -5.23 -14.20 15.33
C ILE A 122 -5.93 -15.39 14.67
N ASP A 123 -7.11 -15.78 15.22
CA ASP A 123 -8.02 -16.66 14.52
C ASP A 123 -8.66 -15.89 13.37
N LEU A 124 -8.28 -16.25 12.15
CA LEU A 124 -8.75 -15.58 10.94
C LEU A 124 -10.26 -15.73 10.72
N GLU A 125 -10.88 -16.76 11.30
CA GLU A 125 -12.33 -16.94 11.23
C GLU A 125 -13.09 -15.92 12.08
N GLU A 126 -12.47 -15.42 13.16
CA GLU A 126 -13.04 -14.37 14.01
C GLU A 126 -12.83 -12.96 13.47
N MET A 127 -11.97 -12.80 12.46
CA MET A 127 -11.71 -11.51 11.83
C MET A 127 -12.94 -10.99 11.10
N ASN A 128 -13.18 -9.69 11.17
CA ASN A 128 -14.30 -9.11 10.45
C ASN A 128 -14.11 -9.16 8.91
N PHE A 129 -15.23 -9.06 8.19
CA PHE A 129 -15.26 -9.29 6.74
C PHE A 129 -14.35 -8.34 5.95
N ILE A 130 -14.32 -7.06 6.31
CA ILE A 130 -13.52 -6.09 5.55
C ILE A 130 -12.01 -6.32 5.75
N ASP A 131 -11.57 -6.76 6.92
CA ASP A 131 -10.17 -7.08 7.16
C ASP A 131 -9.76 -8.34 6.40
N ARG A 132 -10.65 -9.34 6.29
CA ARG A 132 -10.42 -10.52 5.43
C ARG A 132 -10.27 -10.12 3.96
N ILE A 133 -11.12 -9.22 3.47
CA ILE A 133 -11.02 -8.70 2.09
C ILE A 133 -9.67 -7.99 1.90
N ASN A 134 -9.26 -7.17 2.86
CA ASN A 134 -7.96 -6.48 2.80
C ASN A 134 -6.80 -7.46 2.66
N LEU A 135 -6.77 -8.51 3.48
CA LEU A 135 -5.76 -9.57 3.39
C LEU A 135 -5.81 -10.32 2.06
N TYR A 136 -7.02 -10.65 1.58
CA TYR A 136 -7.20 -11.31 0.30
C TYR A 136 -6.55 -10.55 -0.85
N PHE A 137 -6.76 -9.24 -0.93
CA PHE A 137 -6.16 -8.42 -1.98
C PHE A 137 -4.64 -8.25 -1.81
N LYS A 138 -4.14 -8.21 -0.59
CA LYS A 138 -2.72 -7.94 -0.30
C LYS A 138 -1.84 -9.18 -0.36
N ILE A 139 -2.24 -10.27 0.28
CA ILE A 139 -1.43 -11.49 0.37
C ILE A 139 -1.91 -12.64 -0.52
N GLY A 140 -3.07 -12.50 -1.18
CA GLY A 140 -3.52 -13.40 -2.23
C GLY A 140 -4.33 -14.60 -1.77
N LEU A 141 -4.81 -15.37 -2.76
CA LEU A 141 -5.73 -16.50 -2.58
C LEU A 141 -5.18 -17.66 -1.77
N HIS A 142 -3.89 -17.94 -1.90
CA HIS A 142 -3.30 -19.12 -1.25
C HIS A 142 -3.28 -19.00 0.27
N ASP A 143 -3.14 -17.78 0.77
CA ASP A 143 -3.01 -17.51 2.18
C ASP A 143 -4.36 -17.16 2.85
N VAL A 144 -5.39 -16.88 2.04
CA VAL A 144 -6.71 -16.42 2.54
C VAL A 144 -7.90 -17.19 1.95
N SER A 145 -7.68 -18.25 1.19
CA SER A 145 -8.78 -19.03 0.59
C SER A 145 -9.73 -19.65 1.62
N THR A 146 -9.24 -19.85 2.84
CA THR A 146 -10.03 -20.31 3.99
C THR A 146 -10.75 -19.15 4.71
N ILE A 147 -10.44 -17.92 4.38
CA ILE A 147 -10.92 -16.70 5.07
C ILE A 147 -12.15 -16.13 4.39
N ILE A 148 -12.24 -16.32 3.07
CA ILE A 148 -13.38 -15.86 2.27
C ILE A 148 -14.15 -17.10 1.82
N PRO A 149 -15.37 -17.30 2.30
CA PRO A 149 -16.18 -18.45 1.92
C PRO A 149 -16.58 -18.46 0.44
#